data_a104d24fbfcaf3b736fe6ed43be8cc0e
#
_entry.id   a104d24fbfcaf3b736fe6ed43be8cc0e
#
_cell.length_a   1.000
_cell.length_b   1.000
_cell.length_c   1.000
_cell.angle_alpha   90.00
_cell.angle_beta   90.00
_cell.angle_gamma   90.00
#
_symmetry.space_group_name_H-M   'P 1'
#
loop_
_entity.id
_entity.type
_entity.pdbx_description
1 polymer ?
#
loop_
_entity_poly.entity_id
_entity_poly.type
_entity_poly.pdbx_seq_one_letter_code
_entity_poly.pdbx_strand_id
1 'polypeptide(L)'
;MFRSSSLDNARPGITGSVSRAAAAGPAVAAETEPKNGGQTGPLISLTLLALITNLCQAALPLTSFAYAGRLTDATALAGLGLGFSVCNITGVCVYYGMGTGIEVLCSQAFGAEQYRLVGVTFARGTLLTALAFIPVAILWFEMESILLAIGQQANVAHVTGEFSRAYIWGMIPFAVFENLKRCLQAQEEAAAAMVVGILGAVVNVAFHHTTMVVFRMGVYGVGLALSLTGLFMLLALVFSTWAWRLGANGCWSGLCSPDVFKHWDEYLKECGPGLMGVFIEWTSWEATVFFAGLVGEQQLATQVMVLSAYGIVFQFSLAINTGVSNRVGNLLGSGDHNGARKSAWCGVRMAVAAAAISALGLGLGRSEWPRLYGAPDDVLDMIVSITPIYLTAQMIDMVQMGCTGILKGMGYQRIQAKAALGFWLVGVPSSWFLGVYLGWGLQGLWGGMAIAEGPLLLFYIYFLSTADWYRCMEDAATRVDDQSDSNLPEIVPGPLSNAGYDDDSDASSAGGAAADAPTPWRGAAEGRGDEEGGIRAYYSGSGGVAIVRGTSGGERVELPPYWKPREASPLLPMVPI
;
A
#
# COMPACT_ATOMS: atom_id res chain seq x y z
N MET A 1 2.95 9.02 -37.32
CA MET A 1 3.57 8.25 -38.41
C MET A 1 4.44 7.17 -37.77
N PHE A 2 3.83 6.10 -37.31
CA PHE A 2 4.53 4.86 -36.95
C PHE A 2 3.69 3.69 -37.47
N ARG A 3 4.22 3.07 -38.50
CA ARG A 3 3.68 1.88 -39.15
C ARG A 3 4.02 0.65 -38.29
N SER A 4 3.03 -0.23 -38.13
CA SER A 4 3.17 -1.60 -37.66
C SER A 4 4.24 -2.36 -38.46
N SER A 5 5.17 -3.01 -37.76
CA SER A 5 5.94 -4.12 -38.29
C SER A 5 5.65 -5.36 -37.45
N SER A 6 4.93 -6.26 -38.07
CA SER A 6 4.77 -7.66 -37.69
C SER A 6 6.15 -8.33 -37.58
N LEU A 7 6.39 -8.99 -36.45
CA LEU A 7 7.37 -10.08 -36.36
C LEU A 7 6.62 -11.33 -35.90
N ASP A 8 6.20 -12.08 -36.89
CA ASP A 8 5.92 -13.52 -36.77
C ASP A 8 7.20 -14.22 -36.34
N ASN A 9 7.19 -14.81 -35.14
CA ASN A 9 8.07 -15.90 -34.80
C ASN A 9 7.24 -17.01 -34.17
N ALA A 10 6.94 -17.99 -35.00
CA ALA A 10 6.29 -19.23 -34.68
C ALA A 10 7.03 -19.97 -33.56
N ARG A 11 6.34 -20.27 -32.47
CA ARG A 11 6.67 -21.38 -31.56
C ARG A 11 5.68 -22.52 -31.79
N PRO A 12 6.15 -23.75 -31.99
CA PRO A 12 5.26 -24.90 -32.19
C PRO A 12 4.75 -25.43 -30.87
N GLY A 13 3.43 -25.65 -30.82
CA GLY A 13 2.80 -26.77 -30.13
C GLY A 13 2.56 -26.63 -28.63
N ILE A 14 1.51 -25.89 -28.22
CA ILE A 14 0.68 -26.26 -27.06
C ILE A 14 -0.78 -26.03 -27.50
N THR A 15 -1.30 -26.96 -28.29
CA THR A 15 -2.73 -27.08 -28.62
C THR A 15 -3.30 -28.13 -27.68
N GLY A 16 -3.77 -27.75 -26.50
CA GLY A 16 -4.36 -28.72 -25.57
C GLY A 16 -5.27 -28.14 -24.48
N SER A 17 -5.20 -26.88 -24.16
CA SER A 17 -5.98 -26.33 -23.04
C SER A 17 -6.96 -25.19 -23.38
N VAL A 18 -6.92 -24.64 -24.57
CA VAL A 18 -7.78 -23.50 -24.96
C VAL A 18 -9.17 -23.92 -25.48
N SER A 19 -9.40 -25.19 -25.74
CA SER A 19 -10.68 -25.64 -26.36
C SER A 19 -11.77 -26.00 -25.34
N ARG A 20 -11.55 -25.95 -24.03
CA ARG A 20 -12.61 -26.23 -23.04
C ARG A 20 -13.29 -24.97 -22.47
N ALA A 21 -12.66 -23.81 -22.55
CA ALA A 21 -13.27 -22.56 -22.11
C ALA A 21 -14.23 -21.92 -23.14
N ALA A 22 -14.18 -22.35 -24.40
CA ALA A 22 -14.99 -21.76 -25.46
C ALA A 22 -16.37 -22.44 -25.68
N ALA A 23 -16.73 -23.47 -24.90
CA ALA A 23 -18.01 -24.19 -25.04
C ALA A 23 -19.07 -23.83 -23.99
N ALA A 24 -18.79 -22.96 -23.04
CA ALA A 24 -19.81 -22.29 -22.23
C ALA A 24 -20.27 -21.05 -23.01
N GLY A 25 -21.43 -21.16 -23.69
CA GLY A 25 -22.10 -20.03 -24.32
C GLY A 25 -22.31 -18.91 -23.27
N PRO A 26 -22.56 -17.65 -23.71
CA PRO A 26 -22.73 -16.55 -22.78
C PRO A 26 -23.91 -16.84 -21.86
N ALA A 27 -23.64 -17.39 -20.68
CA ALA A 27 -24.56 -17.27 -19.58
C ALA A 27 -24.69 -15.75 -19.40
N VAL A 28 -25.88 -15.24 -19.74
CA VAL A 28 -26.31 -13.88 -19.40
C VAL A 28 -25.96 -13.72 -17.94
N ALA A 29 -24.88 -13.00 -17.67
CA ALA A 29 -24.56 -12.55 -16.34
C ALA A 29 -25.79 -11.79 -15.88
N ALA A 30 -26.59 -12.40 -15.02
CA ALA A 30 -27.63 -11.70 -14.31
C ALA A 30 -26.91 -10.49 -13.69
N GLU A 31 -27.25 -9.29 -14.18
CA GLU A 31 -26.88 -8.04 -13.55
C GLU A 31 -27.42 -8.13 -12.11
N THR A 32 -26.60 -8.66 -11.21
CA THR A 32 -26.78 -8.39 -9.80
C THR A 32 -26.58 -6.89 -9.70
N GLU A 33 -27.69 -6.16 -9.63
CA GLU A 33 -27.65 -4.74 -9.31
C GLU A 33 -26.70 -4.56 -8.12
N PRO A 34 -25.66 -3.71 -8.24
CA PRO A 34 -24.77 -3.46 -7.13
C PRO A 34 -25.65 -2.91 -6.02
N LYS A 35 -25.61 -3.53 -4.84
CA LYS A 35 -26.16 -2.92 -3.63
C LYS A 35 -25.70 -1.48 -3.63
N ASN A 36 -26.60 -0.52 -3.74
CA ASN A 36 -26.39 0.93 -3.84
C ASN A 36 -25.80 1.52 -2.55
N GLY A 37 -24.82 0.88 -1.94
CA GLY A 37 -23.90 1.44 -0.99
C GLY A 37 -22.78 2.12 -1.77
N GLY A 38 -22.80 3.45 -1.83
CA GLY A 38 -21.87 4.22 -2.66
C GLY A 38 -20.42 3.79 -2.40
N GLN A 39 -19.69 3.52 -3.48
CA GLN A 39 -18.26 3.14 -3.48
C GLN A 39 -17.36 4.17 -2.75
N THR A 40 -17.87 5.36 -2.50
CA THR A 40 -17.22 6.51 -1.87
C THR A 40 -16.94 6.30 -0.37
N GLY A 41 -17.89 5.71 0.37
CA GLY A 41 -17.75 5.56 1.83
C GLY A 41 -16.56 4.70 2.25
N PRO A 42 -16.42 3.47 1.73
CA PRO A 42 -15.27 2.61 2.05
C PRO A 42 -13.93 3.25 1.64
N LEU A 43 -13.87 3.91 0.46
CA LEU A 43 -12.66 4.58 0.00
C LEU A 43 -12.26 5.74 0.93
N ILE A 44 -13.22 6.59 1.34
CA ILE A 44 -12.96 7.69 2.27
C ILE A 44 -12.48 7.15 3.61
N SER A 45 -13.14 6.13 4.16
CA SER A 45 -12.75 5.52 5.44
C SER A 45 -11.32 5.00 5.38
N LEU A 46 -10.98 4.20 4.36
CA LEU A 46 -9.63 3.65 4.19
C LEU A 46 -8.58 4.77 4.04
N THR A 47 -8.89 5.80 3.26
CA THR A 47 -8.00 6.96 3.08
C THR A 47 -7.79 7.74 4.38
N LEU A 48 -8.84 7.98 5.18
CA LEU A 48 -8.71 8.69 6.45
C LEU A 48 -7.88 7.92 7.48
N LEU A 49 -8.09 6.61 7.58
CA LEU A 49 -7.31 5.75 8.47
C LEU A 49 -5.83 5.72 8.06
N ALA A 50 -5.56 5.63 6.74
CA ALA A 50 -4.20 5.71 6.20
C ALA A 50 -3.57 7.09 6.47
N LEU A 51 -4.33 8.18 6.31
CA LEU A 51 -3.84 9.54 6.55
C LEU A 51 -3.39 9.73 8.01
N ILE A 52 -4.20 9.32 8.98
CA ILE A 52 -3.85 9.43 10.39
C ILE A 52 -2.57 8.62 10.67
N THR A 53 -2.48 7.41 10.13
CA THR A 53 -1.30 6.57 10.26
C THR A 53 -0.06 7.26 9.69
N ASN A 54 -0.15 7.80 8.48
CA ASN A 54 0.95 8.46 7.80
C ASN A 54 1.40 9.74 8.53
N LEU A 55 0.46 10.56 9.03
CA LEU A 55 0.78 11.75 9.83
C LEU A 55 1.51 11.39 11.13
N CYS A 56 1.09 10.32 11.80
CA CYS A 56 1.77 9.83 12.99
C CYS A 56 3.20 9.35 12.66
N GLN A 57 3.39 8.67 11.53
CA GLN A 57 4.71 8.22 11.08
C GLN A 57 5.60 9.40 10.68
N ALA A 58 5.05 10.43 10.02
CA ALA A 58 5.79 11.66 9.69
C ALA A 58 6.24 12.44 10.95
N ALA A 59 5.54 12.27 12.07
CA ALA A 59 5.95 12.87 13.35
C ALA A 59 7.19 12.21 13.99
N LEU A 60 7.55 10.98 13.59
CA LEU A 60 8.70 10.27 14.18
C LEU A 60 10.02 11.01 13.93
N PRO A 61 10.42 11.31 12.67
CA PRO A 61 11.64 12.09 12.42
C PRO A 61 11.56 13.53 12.94
N LEU A 62 10.38 14.17 12.95
CA LEU A 62 10.21 15.50 13.52
C LEU A 62 10.56 15.53 15.02
N THR A 63 10.14 14.49 15.75
CA THR A 63 10.52 14.31 17.15
C THR A 63 12.04 14.19 17.30
N SER A 64 12.69 13.42 16.42
CA SER A 64 14.16 13.25 16.41
C SER A 64 14.88 14.59 16.26
N PHE A 65 14.48 15.39 15.28
CA PHE A 65 15.06 16.73 15.07
C PHE A 65 14.75 17.69 16.21
N ALA A 66 13.56 17.61 16.82
CA ALA A 66 13.21 18.47 17.97
C ALA A 66 14.07 18.18 19.21
N TYR A 67 14.38 16.91 19.48
CA TYR A 67 15.30 16.53 20.56
C TYR A 67 16.75 16.87 20.23
N ALA A 68 17.23 16.51 19.04
CA ALA A 68 18.59 16.78 18.61
C ALA A 68 18.91 18.28 18.60
N GLY A 69 18.04 19.11 18.04
CA GLY A 69 18.24 20.56 17.97
C GLY A 69 18.30 21.28 19.33
N ARG A 70 17.74 20.64 20.39
CA ARG A 70 17.79 21.22 21.76
C ARG A 70 18.93 20.68 22.61
N LEU A 71 19.43 19.48 22.28
CA LEU A 71 20.33 18.73 23.16
C LEU A 71 21.72 18.51 22.58
N THR A 72 21.92 18.83 21.29
CA THR A 72 23.18 18.62 20.59
C THR A 72 23.66 19.90 19.90
N ASP A 73 24.91 19.89 19.39
CA ASP A 73 25.48 20.99 18.65
C ASP A 73 25.08 21.02 17.16
N ALA A 74 25.48 22.06 16.45
CA ALA A 74 25.19 22.23 15.03
C ALA A 74 25.80 21.12 14.16
N THR A 75 26.98 20.59 14.54
CA THR A 75 27.66 19.50 13.84
C THR A 75 26.85 18.20 13.95
N ALA A 76 26.36 17.90 15.16
CA ALA A 76 25.52 16.75 15.40
C ALA A 76 24.20 16.84 14.63
N LEU A 77 23.59 18.04 14.59
CA LEU A 77 22.35 18.27 13.82
C LEU A 77 22.58 18.11 12.31
N ALA A 78 23.70 18.61 11.79
CA ALA A 78 24.08 18.44 10.39
C ALA A 78 24.33 16.96 10.03
N GLY A 79 25.07 16.23 10.90
CA GLY A 79 25.30 14.80 10.72
C GLY A 79 24.03 13.96 10.80
N LEU A 80 23.10 14.32 11.69
CA LEU A 80 21.79 13.69 11.79
C LEU A 80 20.96 13.93 10.51
N GLY A 81 20.95 15.17 9.99
CA GLY A 81 20.26 15.52 8.75
C GLY A 81 20.77 14.71 7.56
N LEU A 82 22.10 14.66 7.40
CA LEU A 82 22.73 13.84 6.36
C LEU A 82 22.38 12.35 6.55
N GLY A 83 22.40 11.86 7.81
CA GLY A 83 22.02 10.49 8.13
C GLY A 83 20.61 10.14 7.72
N PHE A 84 19.64 11.01 8.01
CA PHE A 84 18.26 10.82 7.56
C PHE A 84 18.15 10.79 6.03
N SER A 85 18.77 11.73 5.30
CA SER A 85 18.73 11.77 3.84
C SER A 85 19.31 10.50 3.22
N VAL A 86 20.50 10.08 3.67
CA VAL A 86 21.13 8.86 3.11
C VAL A 86 20.34 7.61 3.47
N CYS A 87 19.85 7.48 4.72
CA CYS A 87 19.04 6.36 5.14
C CYS A 87 17.69 6.32 4.40
N ASN A 88 17.08 7.46 4.10
CA ASN A 88 15.87 7.55 3.29
C ASN A 88 16.07 6.96 1.89
N ILE A 89 17.07 7.43 1.17
CA ILE A 89 17.32 7.00 -0.21
C ILE A 89 17.75 5.53 -0.26
N THR A 90 18.62 5.09 0.64
CA THR A 90 19.24 3.76 0.56
C THR A 90 18.45 2.66 1.27
N GLY A 91 17.65 3.00 2.27
CA GLY A 91 16.92 2.04 3.09
C GLY A 91 15.40 2.18 3.02
N VAL A 92 14.89 3.40 3.29
CA VAL A 92 13.44 3.65 3.30
C VAL A 92 12.83 3.43 1.91
N CYS A 93 13.47 3.91 0.84
CA CYS A 93 13.06 3.63 -0.53
C CYS A 93 12.99 2.14 -0.83
N VAL A 94 13.94 1.34 -0.31
CA VAL A 94 13.99 -0.11 -0.57
C VAL A 94 12.77 -0.80 0.03
N TYR A 95 12.50 -0.65 1.33
CA TYR A 95 11.35 -1.33 1.91
C TYR A 95 10.03 -0.77 1.39
N TYR A 96 9.96 0.54 1.10
CA TYR A 96 8.77 1.17 0.54
C TYR A 96 8.45 0.61 -0.84
N GLY A 97 9.46 0.53 -1.71
CA GLY A 97 9.34 -0.02 -3.05
C GLY A 97 9.05 -1.52 -3.06
N MET A 98 9.74 -2.31 -2.23
CA MET A 98 9.48 -3.75 -2.09
C MET A 98 8.06 -4.02 -1.57
N GLY A 99 7.56 -3.19 -0.67
CA GLY A 99 6.19 -3.29 -0.13
C GLY A 99 5.08 -3.00 -1.15
N THR A 100 5.39 -2.36 -2.30
CA THR A 100 4.38 -2.12 -3.36
C THR A 100 3.85 -3.41 -3.96
N GLY A 101 4.68 -4.47 -4.01
CA GLY A 101 4.24 -5.81 -4.42
C GLY A 101 3.19 -6.40 -3.49
N ILE A 102 3.39 -6.26 -2.15
CA ILE A 102 2.38 -6.71 -1.16
C ILE A 102 1.06 -5.96 -1.39
N GLU A 103 1.12 -4.65 -1.56
CA GLU A 103 -0.07 -3.81 -1.73
C GLU A 103 -0.93 -4.23 -2.94
N VAL A 104 -0.28 -4.48 -4.09
CA VAL A 104 -0.98 -4.89 -5.33
C VAL A 104 -1.48 -6.33 -5.24
N LEU A 105 -0.58 -7.24 -4.93
CA LEU A 105 -0.89 -8.67 -5.03
C LEU A 105 -1.83 -9.13 -3.90
N CYS A 106 -1.68 -8.58 -2.67
CA CYS A 106 -2.60 -8.91 -1.58
C CYS A 106 -3.98 -8.31 -1.82
N SER A 107 -4.11 -7.09 -2.39
CA SER A 107 -5.43 -6.52 -2.66
C SER A 107 -6.17 -7.33 -3.73
N GLN A 108 -5.51 -7.71 -4.83
CA GLN A 108 -6.12 -8.52 -5.88
C GLN A 108 -6.46 -9.94 -5.40
N ALA A 109 -5.57 -10.59 -4.64
CA ALA A 109 -5.83 -11.89 -4.04
C ALA A 109 -6.97 -11.86 -3.01
N PHE A 110 -7.05 -10.80 -2.19
CA PHE A 110 -8.12 -10.61 -1.23
C PHE A 110 -9.47 -10.41 -1.93
N GLY A 111 -9.50 -9.58 -2.99
CA GLY A 111 -10.69 -9.37 -3.82
C GLY A 111 -11.17 -10.65 -4.52
N ALA A 112 -10.25 -11.52 -4.93
CA ALA A 112 -10.53 -12.84 -5.50
C ALA A 112 -10.88 -13.91 -4.45
N GLU A 113 -11.01 -13.53 -3.17
CA GLU A 113 -11.28 -14.44 -2.04
C GLU A 113 -10.19 -15.52 -1.82
N GLN A 114 -9.02 -15.34 -2.43
CA GLN A 114 -7.88 -16.24 -2.25
C GLN A 114 -7.07 -15.89 -0.98
N TYR A 115 -7.71 -16.01 0.17
CA TYR A 115 -7.16 -15.56 1.46
C TYR A 115 -5.82 -16.21 1.83
N ARG A 116 -5.62 -17.51 1.51
CA ARG A 116 -4.34 -18.17 1.74
C ARG A 116 -3.21 -17.52 0.96
N LEU A 117 -3.48 -17.09 -0.30
CA LEU A 117 -2.50 -16.43 -1.15
C LEU A 117 -2.08 -15.07 -0.59
N VAL A 118 -2.98 -14.34 0.11
CA VAL A 118 -2.64 -13.10 0.81
C VAL A 118 -1.52 -13.34 1.83
N GLY A 119 -1.64 -14.41 2.65
CA GLY A 119 -0.61 -14.76 3.63
C GLY A 119 0.71 -15.21 3.01
N VAL A 120 0.66 -16.00 1.93
CA VAL A 120 1.86 -16.42 1.18
C VAL A 120 2.57 -15.20 0.59
N THR A 121 1.82 -14.29 -0.03
CA THR A 121 2.35 -13.06 -0.65
C THR A 121 2.98 -12.12 0.39
N PHE A 122 2.31 -11.95 1.53
CA PHE A 122 2.86 -11.17 2.66
C PHE A 122 4.18 -11.77 3.17
N ALA A 123 4.22 -13.09 3.40
CA ALA A 123 5.43 -13.75 3.89
C ALA A 123 6.57 -13.69 2.86
N ARG A 124 6.26 -13.94 1.58
CA ARG A 124 7.19 -13.83 0.45
C ARG A 124 7.77 -12.43 0.33
N GLY A 125 6.91 -11.40 0.30
CA GLY A 125 7.33 -10.01 0.21
C GLY A 125 8.17 -9.57 1.41
N THR A 126 7.82 -10.02 2.62
CA THR A 126 8.57 -9.72 3.83
C THR A 126 9.95 -10.38 3.81
N LEU A 127 10.05 -11.63 3.37
CA LEU A 127 11.33 -12.33 3.23
C LEU A 127 12.22 -11.64 2.18
N LEU A 128 11.68 -11.30 1.02
CA LEU A 128 12.42 -10.61 -0.03
C LEU A 128 12.88 -9.20 0.41
N THR A 129 12.03 -8.48 1.17
CA THR A 129 12.42 -7.19 1.77
C THR A 129 13.57 -7.36 2.76
N ALA A 130 13.53 -8.39 3.61
CA ALA A 130 14.60 -8.70 4.55
C ALA A 130 15.92 -9.04 3.83
N LEU A 131 15.86 -9.81 2.75
CA LEU A 131 17.03 -10.14 1.92
C LEU A 131 17.59 -8.89 1.21
N ALA A 132 16.73 -8.04 0.66
CA ALA A 132 17.14 -6.78 0.03
C ALA A 132 17.78 -5.82 1.05
N PHE A 133 17.48 -5.97 2.33
CA PHE A 133 18.06 -5.15 3.39
C PHE A 133 19.49 -5.54 3.78
N ILE A 134 19.97 -6.73 3.43
CA ILE A 134 21.34 -7.16 3.73
C ILE A 134 22.40 -6.20 3.15
N PRO A 135 22.40 -5.87 1.85
CA PRO A 135 23.35 -4.91 1.30
C PRO A 135 23.17 -3.50 1.87
N VAL A 136 21.94 -3.09 2.19
CA VAL A 136 21.66 -1.80 2.85
C VAL A 136 22.28 -1.77 4.25
N ALA A 137 22.17 -2.86 5.00
CA ALA A 137 22.77 -2.98 6.33
C ALA A 137 24.29 -2.83 6.29
N ILE A 138 24.95 -3.47 5.32
CA ILE A 138 26.40 -3.34 5.11
C ILE A 138 26.76 -1.88 4.79
N LEU A 139 26.02 -1.25 3.88
CA LEU A 139 26.20 0.17 3.52
C LEU A 139 26.10 1.09 4.75
N TRP A 140 25.09 0.88 5.62
CA TRP A 140 24.87 1.71 6.79
C TRP A 140 25.90 1.47 7.89
N PHE A 141 26.44 0.25 7.98
CA PHE A 141 27.51 -0.06 8.92
C PHE A 141 28.80 0.67 8.57
N GLU A 142 29.09 0.77 7.26
CA GLU A 142 30.28 1.44 6.70
C GLU A 142 30.03 2.90 6.32
N MET A 143 28.91 3.49 6.74
CA MET A 143 28.50 4.83 6.32
C MET A 143 29.56 5.90 6.59
N GLU A 144 30.21 5.85 7.73
CA GLU A 144 31.29 6.78 8.10
C GLU A 144 32.48 6.68 7.13
N SER A 145 32.94 5.45 6.84
CA SER A 145 34.05 5.18 5.93
C SER A 145 33.74 5.67 4.51
N ILE A 146 32.52 5.46 4.06
CA ILE A 146 32.07 5.88 2.72
C ILE A 146 32.02 7.41 2.63
N LEU A 147 31.44 8.08 3.63
CA LEU A 147 31.34 9.54 3.66
C LEU A 147 32.72 10.20 3.69
N LEU A 148 33.66 9.65 4.45
CA LEU A 148 35.05 10.10 4.46
C LEU A 148 35.72 9.93 3.10
N ALA A 149 35.48 8.80 2.43
CA ALA A 149 36.06 8.52 1.10
C ALA A 149 35.56 9.47 0.01
N ILE A 150 34.33 10.00 0.13
CA ILE A 150 33.78 11.00 -0.80
C ILE A 150 34.10 12.45 -0.38
N GLY A 151 34.89 12.64 0.68
CA GLY A 151 35.38 13.95 1.07
C GLY A 151 34.49 14.72 2.06
N GLN A 152 33.55 14.04 2.74
CA GLN A 152 32.75 14.67 3.78
C GLN A 152 33.61 15.03 5.01
N GLN A 153 33.25 16.11 5.73
CA GLN A 153 33.93 16.51 6.97
C GLN A 153 33.90 15.37 8.00
N ALA A 154 35.04 15.08 8.62
CA ALA A 154 35.18 13.93 9.51
C ALA A 154 34.17 13.91 10.67
N ASN A 155 33.92 15.07 11.29
CA ASN A 155 32.99 15.18 12.41
C ASN A 155 31.52 14.87 11.96
N VAL A 156 31.13 15.36 10.80
CA VAL A 156 29.79 15.10 10.23
C VAL A 156 29.65 13.63 9.82
N ALA A 157 30.68 13.07 9.16
CA ALA A 157 30.71 11.66 8.76
C ALA A 157 30.62 10.72 9.97
N HIS A 158 31.35 11.02 11.05
CA HIS A 158 31.30 10.25 12.30
C HIS A 158 29.90 10.23 12.91
N VAL A 159 29.27 11.40 13.08
CA VAL A 159 27.91 11.52 13.61
C VAL A 159 26.88 10.79 12.74
N THR A 160 27.01 10.89 11.42
CA THR A 160 26.15 10.17 10.48
C THR A 160 26.31 8.65 10.64
N GLY A 161 27.55 8.18 10.81
CA GLY A 161 27.86 6.77 11.06
C GLY A 161 27.30 6.26 12.40
N GLU A 162 27.41 7.07 13.47
CA GLU A 162 26.80 6.72 14.78
C GLU A 162 25.28 6.55 14.67
N PHE A 163 24.60 7.50 14.01
CA PHE A 163 23.16 7.44 13.77
C PHE A 163 22.78 6.19 12.98
N SER A 164 23.45 5.94 11.85
CA SER A 164 23.13 4.83 10.95
C SER A 164 23.30 3.47 11.64
N ARG A 165 24.39 3.28 12.41
CA ARG A 165 24.63 2.04 13.17
C ARG A 165 23.60 1.80 14.26
N ALA A 166 23.06 2.85 14.87
CA ALA A 166 21.98 2.72 15.85
C ALA A 166 20.62 2.45 15.19
N TYR A 167 20.38 3.06 14.02
CA TYR A 167 19.11 2.98 13.32
C TYR A 167 18.91 1.65 12.58
N ILE A 168 19.99 0.95 12.20
CA ILE A 168 19.96 -0.31 11.46
C ILE A 168 19.14 -1.39 12.17
N TRP A 169 19.18 -1.44 13.50
CA TRP A 169 18.48 -2.45 14.30
C TRP A 169 16.96 -2.32 14.25
N GLY A 170 16.47 -1.10 14.01
CA GLY A 170 15.04 -0.82 13.89
C GLY A 170 14.49 -1.02 12.50
N MET A 171 15.33 -1.04 11.48
CA MET A 171 14.86 -1.04 10.09
C MET A 171 14.15 -2.32 9.69
N ILE A 172 14.65 -3.50 10.08
CA ILE A 172 13.96 -4.76 9.79
C ILE A 172 12.62 -4.83 10.51
N PRO A 173 12.52 -4.59 11.83
CA PRO A 173 11.23 -4.51 12.51
C PRO A 173 10.28 -3.50 11.88
N PHE A 174 10.76 -2.32 11.50
CA PHE A 174 9.94 -1.29 10.87
C PHE A 174 9.49 -1.69 9.45
N ALA A 175 10.36 -2.31 8.66
CA ALA A 175 10.00 -2.83 7.34
C ALA A 175 8.94 -3.94 7.42
N VAL A 176 9.04 -4.84 8.40
CA VAL A 176 8.03 -5.89 8.65
C VAL A 176 6.71 -5.26 9.11
N PHE A 177 6.75 -4.23 9.98
CA PHE A 177 5.58 -3.44 10.36
C PHE A 177 4.91 -2.80 9.14
N GLU A 178 5.67 -2.18 8.24
CA GLU A 178 5.16 -1.56 7.01
C GLU A 178 4.51 -2.59 6.08
N ASN A 179 5.12 -3.75 5.92
CA ASN A 179 4.58 -4.83 5.11
C ASN A 179 3.29 -5.40 5.71
N LEU A 180 3.23 -5.59 7.04
CA LEU A 180 2.03 -6.05 7.74
C LEU A 180 0.91 -4.99 7.65
N LYS A 181 1.24 -3.71 7.82
CA LYS A 181 0.32 -2.59 7.65
C LYS A 181 -0.32 -2.62 6.25
N ARG A 182 0.48 -2.77 5.19
CA ARG A 182 -0.01 -2.84 3.79
C ARG A 182 -0.88 -4.06 3.57
N CYS A 183 -0.50 -5.21 4.10
CA CYS A 183 -1.29 -6.44 4.02
C CYS A 183 -2.67 -6.28 4.70
N LEU A 184 -2.73 -5.62 5.87
CA LEU A 184 -4.00 -5.32 6.55
C LEU A 184 -4.83 -4.26 5.79
N GLN A 185 -4.19 -3.24 5.24
CA GLN A 185 -4.86 -2.22 4.41
C GLN A 185 -5.46 -2.84 3.15
N ALA A 186 -4.79 -3.81 2.52
CA ALA A 186 -5.30 -4.58 1.39
C ALA A 186 -6.56 -5.41 1.75
N GLN A 187 -6.69 -5.80 3.01
CA GLN A 187 -7.86 -6.49 3.58
C GLN A 187 -8.93 -5.53 4.10
N GLU A 188 -8.81 -4.23 3.84
CA GLU A 188 -9.68 -3.15 4.35
C GLU A 188 -9.64 -3.01 5.90
N GLU A 189 -8.67 -3.62 6.58
CA GLU A 189 -8.51 -3.61 8.05
C GLU A 189 -7.45 -2.59 8.51
N ALA A 190 -7.58 -1.33 8.06
CA ALA A 190 -6.59 -0.28 8.33
C ALA A 190 -6.64 0.30 9.77
N ALA A 191 -7.70 0.04 10.54
CA ALA A 191 -7.90 0.65 11.86
C ALA A 191 -6.82 0.26 12.88
N ALA A 192 -6.35 -1.01 12.84
CA ALA A 192 -5.27 -1.46 13.72
C ALA A 192 -3.97 -0.69 13.49
N ALA A 193 -3.61 -0.47 12.22
CA ALA A 193 -2.43 0.29 11.85
C ALA A 193 -2.52 1.75 12.31
N MET A 194 -3.72 2.36 12.25
CA MET A 194 -3.95 3.72 12.76
C MET A 194 -3.72 3.79 14.27
N VAL A 195 -4.31 2.89 15.05
CA VAL A 195 -4.15 2.89 16.51
C VAL A 195 -2.68 2.69 16.89
N VAL A 196 -2.00 1.74 16.23
CA VAL A 196 -0.57 1.50 16.46
C VAL A 196 0.28 2.69 16.02
N GLY A 197 -0.08 3.38 14.95
CA GLY A 197 0.58 4.63 14.51
C GLY A 197 0.51 5.72 15.58
N ILE A 198 -0.66 5.95 16.16
CA ILE A 198 -0.86 6.93 17.25
C ILE A 198 -0.03 6.54 18.49
N LEU A 199 -0.11 5.28 18.92
CA LEU A 199 0.67 4.79 20.06
C LEU A 199 2.18 4.87 19.78
N GLY A 200 2.60 4.54 18.56
CA GLY A 200 3.99 4.63 18.12
C GLY A 200 4.53 6.06 18.20
N ALA A 201 3.76 7.06 17.78
CA ALA A 201 4.16 8.46 17.88
C ALA A 201 4.34 8.91 19.35
N VAL A 202 3.44 8.49 20.26
CA VAL A 202 3.55 8.79 21.70
C VAL A 202 4.76 8.10 22.32
N VAL A 203 4.94 6.81 22.02
CA VAL A 203 6.05 6.02 22.59
C VAL A 203 7.40 6.49 22.02
N ASN A 204 7.43 6.97 20.77
CA ASN A 204 8.63 7.57 20.17
C ASN A 204 9.17 8.76 20.99
N VAL A 205 8.27 9.64 21.49
CA VAL A 205 8.68 10.75 22.38
C VAL A 205 9.28 10.19 23.68
N ALA A 206 8.69 9.15 24.26
CA ALA A 206 9.19 8.55 25.49
C ALA A 206 10.57 7.90 25.28
N PHE A 207 10.78 7.20 24.16
CA PHE A 207 12.08 6.61 23.84
C PHE A 207 13.14 7.68 23.57
N HIS A 208 12.83 8.75 22.81
CA HIS A 208 13.76 9.88 22.65
C HIS A 208 14.10 10.52 23.98
N HIS A 209 13.12 10.75 24.85
CA HIS A 209 13.39 11.30 26.17
C HIS A 209 14.33 10.38 26.98
N THR A 210 14.07 9.08 26.98
CA THR A 210 14.88 8.11 27.71
C THR A 210 16.30 8.02 27.18
N THR A 211 16.49 7.91 25.86
CA THR A 211 17.83 7.73 25.26
C THR A 211 18.65 9.02 25.28
N MET A 212 18.03 10.17 25.01
CA MET A 212 18.76 11.44 24.86
C MET A 212 18.86 12.23 26.14
N VAL A 213 17.84 12.24 27.01
CA VAL A 213 17.84 13.03 28.25
C VAL A 213 18.33 12.20 29.43
N VAL A 214 17.77 11.00 29.64
CA VAL A 214 18.11 10.16 30.81
C VAL A 214 19.47 9.51 30.61
N PHE A 215 19.66 8.80 29.48
CA PHE A 215 20.92 8.10 29.20
C PHE A 215 21.98 8.97 28.51
N ARG A 216 21.61 10.14 27.99
CA ARG A 216 22.52 11.12 27.34
C ARG A 216 23.35 10.50 26.20
N MET A 217 22.71 9.67 25.36
CA MET A 217 23.41 8.91 24.31
C MET A 217 23.67 9.75 23.04
N GLY A 218 23.38 11.05 23.03
CA GLY A 218 23.62 11.90 21.85
C GLY A 218 22.86 11.43 20.61
N VAL A 219 23.48 11.54 19.43
CA VAL A 219 22.86 11.17 18.16
C VAL A 219 22.66 9.66 18.02
N TYR A 220 23.51 8.84 18.62
CA TYR A 220 23.29 7.40 18.74
C TYR A 220 21.95 7.10 19.41
N GLY A 221 21.59 7.88 20.45
CA GLY A 221 20.31 7.79 21.14
C GLY A 221 19.10 8.06 20.25
N VAL A 222 19.24 8.94 19.24
CA VAL A 222 18.19 9.19 18.24
C VAL A 222 17.92 7.94 17.41
N GLY A 223 18.96 7.35 16.84
CA GLY A 223 18.86 6.12 16.04
C GLY A 223 18.29 4.96 16.85
N LEU A 224 18.71 4.81 18.11
CA LEU A 224 18.20 3.78 19.01
C LEU A 224 16.72 4.01 19.37
N ALA A 225 16.30 5.25 19.63
CA ALA A 225 14.90 5.58 19.91
C ALA A 225 13.98 5.23 18.74
N LEU A 226 14.39 5.54 17.51
CA LEU A 226 13.64 5.14 16.29
C LEU A 226 13.60 3.62 16.13
N SER A 227 14.71 2.93 16.42
CA SER A 227 14.80 1.47 16.37
C SER A 227 13.84 0.80 17.35
N LEU A 228 13.81 1.29 18.60
CA LEU A 228 12.88 0.81 19.63
C LEU A 228 11.42 1.14 19.26
N THR A 229 11.17 2.29 18.65
CA THR A 229 9.84 2.66 18.16
C THR A 229 9.39 1.70 17.05
N GLY A 230 10.24 1.39 16.08
CA GLY A 230 9.93 0.45 15.00
C GLY A 230 9.62 -0.95 15.54
N LEU A 231 10.40 -1.43 16.50
CA LEU A 231 10.16 -2.72 17.17
C LEU A 231 8.83 -2.69 17.95
N PHE A 232 8.56 -1.63 18.70
CA PHE A 232 7.29 -1.46 19.41
C PHE A 232 6.10 -1.48 18.45
N MET A 233 6.17 -0.73 17.34
CA MET A 233 5.09 -0.68 16.35
C MET A 233 4.83 -2.05 15.73
N LEU A 234 5.88 -2.80 15.40
CA LEU A 234 5.73 -4.17 14.91
C LEU A 234 5.04 -5.07 15.94
N LEU A 235 5.54 -5.10 17.17
CA LEU A 235 4.97 -5.96 18.22
C LEU A 235 3.52 -5.57 18.54
N ALA A 236 3.22 -4.26 18.60
CA ALA A 236 1.88 -3.75 18.82
C ALA A 236 0.92 -4.12 17.68
N LEU A 237 1.37 -4.05 16.42
CA LEU A 237 0.53 -4.42 15.28
C LEU A 237 0.30 -5.94 15.22
N VAL A 238 1.31 -6.75 15.47
CA VAL A 238 1.18 -8.22 15.58
C VAL A 238 0.21 -8.57 16.72
N PHE A 239 0.35 -7.94 17.89
CA PHE A 239 -0.56 -8.14 19.01
C PHE A 239 -2.00 -7.72 18.66
N SER A 240 -2.18 -6.56 18.02
CA SER A 240 -3.50 -6.09 17.57
C SER A 240 -4.12 -7.05 16.55
N THR A 241 -3.33 -7.55 15.60
CA THR A 241 -3.77 -8.55 14.62
C THR A 241 -4.28 -9.82 15.31
N TRP A 242 -3.55 -10.30 16.31
CA TRP A 242 -3.96 -11.46 17.10
C TRP A 242 -5.19 -11.16 17.98
N ALA A 243 -5.19 -10.06 18.72
CA ALA A 243 -6.22 -9.72 19.70
C ALA A 243 -7.58 -9.40 19.04
N TRP A 244 -7.55 -8.70 17.90
CA TRP A 244 -8.75 -8.34 17.15
C TRP A 244 -9.12 -9.39 16.11
N ARG A 245 -8.34 -10.48 16.00
CA ARG A 245 -8.54 -11.58 15.05
C ARG A 245 -8.63 -11.11 13.60
N LEU A 246 -7.82 -10.12 13.25
CA LEU A 246 -7.77 -9.58 11.90
C LEU A 246 -7.27 -10.66 10.92
N GLY A 247 -7.77 -10.65 9.67
CA GLY A 247 -7.43 -11.69 8.68
C GLY A 247 -7.89 -13.09 9.07
N ALA A 248 -8.95 -13.20 9.89
CA ALA A 248 -9.47 -14.49 10.40
C ALA A 248 -10.01 -15.41 9.29
N ASN A 249 -10.23 -14.90 8.08
CA ASN A 249 -10.71 -15.64 6.90
C ASN A 249 -9.69 -16.65 6.33
N GLY A 250 -8.63 -16.96 7.08
CA GLY A 250 -7.60 -17.89 6.61
C GLY A 250 -6.38 -17.23 5.97
N CYS A 251 -6.29 -15.90 5.99
CA CYS A 251 -5.14 -15.16 5.41
C CYS A 251 -3.81 -15.60 6.02
N TRP A 252 -3.78 -15.97 7.31
CA TRP A 252 -2.53 -16.35 7.98
C TRP A 252 -2.13 -17.83 7.76
N SER A 253 -2.97 -18.65 7.13
CA SER A 253 -2.67 -20.08 6.87
C SER A 253 -1.51 -20.29 5.89
N GLY A 254 -1.20 -19.28 5.08
CA GLY A 254 -0.10 -19.30 4.11
C GLY A 254 1.27 -18.93 4.65
N LEU A 255 1.39 -18.39 5.87
CA LEU A 255 2.65 -17.83 6.41
C LEU A 255 3.82 -18.83 6.45
N CYS A 256 3.55 -20.07 6.82
CA CYS A 256 4.56 -21.14 6.94
C CYS A 256 4.51 -22.13 5.77
N SER A 257 3.86 -21.77 4.66
CA SER A 257 3.77 -22.63 3.49
C SER A 257 5.11 -22.67 2.73
N PRO A 258 5.51 -23.82 2.17
CA PRO A 258 6.62 -23.90 1.22
C PRO A 258 6.44 -23.01 -0.02
N ASP A 259 5.20 -22.61 -0.34
CA ASP A 259 4.87 -21.75 -1.47
C ASP A 259 5.43 -20.32 -1.32
N VAL A 260 5.84 -19.93 -0.11
CA VAL A 260 6.57 -18.67 0.15
C VAL A 260 7.87 -18.60 -0.65
N PHE A 261 8.50 -19.75 -0.92
CA PHE A 261 9.76 -19.84 -1.67
C PHE A 261 9.57 -20.00 -3.18
N LYS A 262 8.32 -20.08 -3.66
CA LYS A 262 7.98 -20.17 -5.07
C LYS A 262 7.57 -18.80 -5.62
N HIS A 263 7.55 -18.66 -6.96
CA HIS A 263 7.06 -17.47 -7.66
C HIS A 263 7.68 -16.13 -7.21
N TRP A 264 8.97 -16.14 -6.86
CA TRP A 264 9.70 -14.93 -6.49
C TRP A 264 9.87 -13.99 -7.68
N ASP A 265 10.03 -14.55 -8.88
CA ASP A 265 10.15 -13.79 -10.12
C ASP A 265 8.89 -12.98 -10.43
N GLU A 266 7.71 -13.52 -10.14
CA GLU A 266 6.43 -12.82 -10.31
C GLU A 266 6.26 -11.70 -9.30
N TYR A 267 6.61 -11.96 -8.04
CA TYR A 267 6.64 -10.91 -7.04
C TYR A 267 7.60 -9.77 -7.42
N LEU A 268 8.81 -10.11 -7.89
CA LEU A 268 9.83 -9.15 -8.30
C LEU A 268 9.44 -8.40 -9.59
N LYS A 269 8.69 -9.02 -10.49
CA LYS A 269 8.13 -8.36 -11.69
C LYS A 269 7.16 -7.23 -11.32
N GLU A 270 6.46 -7.36 -10.21
CA GLU A 270 5.54 -6.33 -9.71
C GLU A 270 6.25 -5.31 -8.82
N CYS A 271 6.98 -5.73 -7.79
CA CYS A 271 7.62 -4.77 -6.87
C CYS A 271 8.85 -4.06 -7.48
N GLY A 272 9.57 -4.67 -8.43
CA GLY A 272 10.75 -4.06 -9.04
C GLY A 272 10.48 -2.72 -9.73
N PRO A 273 9.49 -2.63 -10.62
CA PRO A 273 9.08 -1.34 -11.17
C PRO A 273 8.59 -0.35 -10.11
N GLY A 274 7.87 -0.82 -9.09
CA GLY A 274 7.45 0.02 -7.96
C GLY A 274 8.63 0.61 -7.21
N LEU A 275 9.65 -0.21 -6.91
CA LEU A 275 10.90 0.25 -6.28
C LEU A 275 11.62 1.30 -7.14
N MET A 276 11.75 1.04 -8.44
CA MET A 276 12.38 2.00 -9.35
C MET A 276 11.60 3.31 -9.43
N GLY A 277 10.27 3.26 -9.47
CA GLY A 277 9.42 4.45 -9.47
C GLY A 277 9.64 5.31 -8.23
N VAL A 278 9.58 4.72 -7.04
CA VAL A 278 9.81 5.41 -5.76
C VAL A 278 11.22 6.00 -5.70
N PHE A 279 12.24 5.23 -6.08
CA PHE A 279 13.63 5.69 -6.06
C PHE A 279 13.85 6.89 -6.98
N ILE A 280 13.34 6.83 -8.22
CA ILE A 280 13.45 7.90 -9.20
C ILE A 280 12.74 9.17 -8.71
N GLU A 281 11.54 9.04 -8.19
CA GLU A 281 10.74 10.14 -7.68
C GLU A 281 11.44 10.84 -6.49
N TRP A 282 11.87 10.10 -5.48
CA TRP A 282 12.52 10.67 -4.31
C TRP A 282 13.87 11.29 -4.62
N THR A 283 14.68 10.65 -5.47
CA THR A 283 15.95 11.24 -5.89
C THR A 283 15.77 12.52 -6.72
N SER A 284 14.64 12.68 -7.44
CA SER A 284 14.33 13.92 -8.15
C SER A 284 14.15 15.10 -7.19
N TRP A 285 13.43 14.88 -6.09
CA TRP A 285 13.23 15.91 -5.06
C TRP A 285 14.52 16.24 -4.30
N GLU A 286 15.34 15.24 -3.96
CA GLU A 286 16.65 15.46 -3.35
C GLU A 286 17.60 16.25 -4.27
N ALA A 287 17.54 16.03 -5.58
CA ALA A 287 18.30 16.82 -6.55
C ALA A 287 17.97 18.31 -6.49
N THR A 288 16.70 18.68 -6.23
CA THR A 288 16.31 20.09 -6.10
C THR A 288 16.92 20.75 -4.85
N VAL A 289 17.07 20.01 -3.75
CA VAL A 289 17.77 20.48 -2.54
C VAL A 289 19.25 20.72 -2.85
N PHE A 290 19.89 19.77 -3.55
CA PHE A 290 21.28 19.94 -3.97
C PHE A 290 21.46 21.16 -4.88
N PHE A 291 20.59 21.37 -5.84
CA PHE A 291 20.65 22.54 -6.74
C PHE A 291 20.40 23.85 -5.98
N ALA A 292 19.49 23.87 -5.02
CA ALA A 292 19.28 25.05 -4.17
C ALA A 292 20.55 25.43 -3.41
N GLY A 293 21.31 24.43 -2.93
CA GLY A 293 22.62 24.66 -2.30
C GLY A 293 23.68 25.23 -3.26
N LEU A 294 23.64 24.89 -4.55
CA LEU A 294 24.53 25.48 -5.56
C LEU A 294 24.17 26.95 -5.85
N VAL A 295 22.90 27.32 -5.72
CA VAL A 295 22.45 28.71 -5.94
C VAL A 295 22.84 29.60 -4.77
N GLY A 296 22.72 29.14 -3.52
CA GLY A 296 23.13 29.90 -2.34
C GLY A 296 22.48 29.42 -1.04
N GLU A 297 23.07 29.87 0.09
CA GLU A 297 22.63 29.44 1.44
C GLU A 297 21.17 29.80 1.74
N GLN A 298 20.74 31.02 1.37
CA GLN A 298 19.37 31.47 1.56
C GLN A 298 18.37 30.65 0.73
N GLN A 299 18.74 30.30 -0.50
CA GLN A 299 17.93 29.46 -1.38
C GLN A 299 17.78 28.04 -0.80
N LEU A 300 18.87 27.48 -0.26
CA LEU A 300 18.86 26.19 0.40
C LEU A 300 17.98 26.20 1.66
N ALA A 301 18.12 27.21 2.52
CA ALA A 301 17.30 27.35 3.71
C ALA A 301 15.80 27.45 3.37
N THR A 302 15.48 28.25 2.36
CA THR A 302 14.11 28.39 1.84
C THR A 302 13.58 27.06 1.28
N GLN A 303 14.37 26.34 0.47
CA GLN A 303 13.98 25.05 -0.11
C GLN A 303 13.69 24.00 0.97
N VAL A 304 14.54 23.87 1.96
CA VAL A 304 14.36 22.92 3.08
C VAL A 304 13.08 23.23 3.85
N MET A 305 12.79 24.51 4.08
CA MET A 305 11.58 24.95 4.80
C MET A 305 10.31 24.66 3.99
N VAL A 306 10.32 24.94 2.68
CA VAL A 306 9.20 24.64 1.76
C VAL A 306 8.97 23.13 1.65
N LEU A 307 10.03 22.32 1.51
CA LEU A 307 9.91 20.86 1.48
C LEU A 307 9.42 20.27 2.81
N SER A 308 9.72 20.90 3.93
CA SER A 308 9.19 20.47 5.24
C SER A 308 7.67 20.67 5.31
N ALA A 309 7.17 21.80 4.82
CA ALA A 309 5.72 22.04 4.71
C ALA A 309 5.07 21.10 3.66
N TYR A 310 5.72 20.90 2.52
CA TYR A 310 5.30 19.95 1.48
C TYR A 310 5.22 18.52 2.04
N GLY A 311 6.16 18.09 2.86
CA GLY A 311 6.17 16.77 3.47
C GLY A 311 4.91 16.44 4.28
N ILE A 312 4.30 17.44 4.93
CA ILE A 312 3.01 17.27 5.63
C ILE A 312 1.88 17.08 4.63
N VAL A 313 1.83 17.90 3.57
CA VAL A 313 0.81 17.79 2.51
C VAL A 313 0.96 16.47 1.74
N PHE A 314 2.16 16.02 1.53
CA PHE A 314 2.46 14.74 0.88
C PHE A 314 1.84 13.53 1.60
N GLN A 315 1.64 13.59 2.93
CA GLN A 315 0.94 12.51 3.64
C GLN A 315 -0.52 12.33 3.19
N PHE A 316 -1.18 13.41 2.76
CA PHE A 316 -2.52 13.33 2.18
C PHE A 316 -2.48 12.62 0.82
N SER A 317 -1.48 12.95 0.00
CA SER A 317 -1.26 12.30 -1.30
C SER A 317 -1.03 10.80 -1.14
N LEU A 318 -0.16 10.40 -0.22
CA LEU A 318 0.11 8.99 0.09
C LEU A 318 -1.11 8.25 0.62
N ALA A 319 -1.92 8.89 1.45
CA ALA A 319 -3.14 8.29 1.98
C ALA A 319 -4.17 8.02 0.87
N ILE A 320 -4.36 8.97 -0.04
CA ILE A 320 -5.24 8.81 -1.20
C ILE A 320 -4.69 7.71 -2.12
N ASN A 321 -3.38 7.73 -2.41
CA ASN A 321 -2.70 6.70 -3.21
C ASN A 321 -2.96 5.29 -2.65
N THR A 322 -2.73 5.08 -1.35
CA THR A 322 -2.94 3.81 -0.67
C THR A 322 -4.42 3.39 -0.69
N GLY A 323 -5.34 4.31 -0.35
CA GLY A 323 -6.76 4.01 -0.32
C GLY A 323 -7.31 3.60 -1.69
N VAL A 324 -6.93 4.34 -2.73
CA VAL A 324 -7.36 4.06 -4.11
C VAL A 324 -6.73 2.78 -4.64
N SER A 325 -5.43 2.56 -4.40
CA SER A 325 -4.71 1.36 -4.83
C SER A 325 -5.37 0.10 -4.28
N ASN A 326 -5.59 0.03 -2.97
CA ASN A 326 -6.20 -1.12 -2.34
C ASN A 326 -7.64 -1.34 -2.81
N ARG A 327 -8.46 -0.27 -2.89
CA ARG A 327 -9.86 -0.41 -3.32
C ARG A 327 -10.00 -0.85 -4.77
N VAL A 328 -9.21 -0.27 -5.68
CA VAL A 328 -9.20 -0.68 -7.10
C VAL A 328 -8.70 -2.12 -7.24
N GLY A 329 -7.62 -2.49 -6.52
CA GLY A 329 -7.10 -3.85 -6.51
C GLY A 329 -8.14 -4.89 -6.05
N ASN A 330 -8.83 -4.62 -4.94
CA ASN A 330 -9.88 -5.48 -4.41
C ASN A 330 -11.04 -5.65 -5.40
N LEU A 331 -11.49 -4.56 -6.03
CA LEU A 331 -12.59 -4.61 -6.99
C LEU A 331 -12.22 -5.33 -8.30
N LEU A 332 -10.99 -5.15 -8.78
CA LEU A 332 -10.49 -5.91 -9.94
C LEU A 332 -10.36 -7.40 -9.61
N GLY A 333 -9.82 -7.73 -8.42
CA GLY A 333 -9.71 -9.10 -7.94
C GLY A 333 -11.07 -9.79 -7.79
N SER A 334 -12.11 -9.06 -7.36
CA SER A 334 -13.48 -9.58 -7.23
C SER A 334 -14.26 -9.63 -8.55
N GLY A 335 -13.68 -9.20 -9.68
CA GLY A 335 -14.35 -9.19 -10.98
C GLY A 335 -15.24 -7.97 -11.24
N ASP A 336 -15.28 -6.98 -10.34
CA ASP A 336 -16.08 -5.75 -10.51
C ASP A 336 -15.29 -4.63 -11.21
N HIS A 337 -15.10 -4.73 -12.52
CA HIS A 337 -14.42 -3.72 -13.33
C HIS A 337 -15.15 -2.36 -13.33
N ASN A 338 -16.49 -2.37 -13.22
CA ASN A 338 -17.29 -1.13 -13.17
C ASN A 338 -17.11 -0.40 -11.83
N GLY A 339 -17.13 -1.14 -10.72
CA GLY A 339 -16.83 -0.61 -9.39
C GLY A 339 -15.40 -0.07 -9.30
N ALA A 340 -14.43 -0.78 -9.86
CA ALA A 340 -13.04 -0.35 -9.94
C ALA A 340 -12.89 1.00 -10.68
N ARG A 341 -13.53 1.14 -11.86
CA ARG A 341 -13.57 2.39 -12.61
C ARG A 341 -14.20 3.54 -11.81
N LYS A 342 -15.34 3.29 -11.15
CA LYS A 342 -16.02 4.30 -10.32
C LYS A 342 -15.15 4.74 -9.15
N SER A 343 -14.50 3.79 -8.46
CA SER A 343 -13.58 4.05 -7.35
C SER A 343 -12.35 4.82 -7.79
N ALA A 344 -11.77 4.49 -8.94
CA ALA A 344 -10.64 5.21 -9.52
C ALA A 344 -10.96 6.68 -9.74
N TRP A 345 -12.06 6.99 -10.44
CA TRP A 345 -12.47 8.38 -10.68
C TRP A 345 -12.91 9.11 -9.40
N CYS A 346 -13.41 8.38 -8.39
CA CYS A 346 -13.64 8.95 -7.07
C CYS A 346 -12.32 9.36 -6.42
N GLY A 347 -11.28 8.52 -6.51
CA GLY A 347 -9.93 8.84 -6.02
C GLY A 347 -9.32 10.07 -6.68
N VAL A 348 -9.44 10.19 -8.01
CA VAL A 348 -8.99 11.41 -8.72
C VAL A 348 -9.70 12.66 -8.18
N ARG A 349 -11.03 12.60 -8.01
CA ARG A 349 -11.79 13.73 -7.44
C ARG A 349 -11.38 14.07 -6.02
N MET A 350 -11.09 13.05 -5.19
CA MET A 350 -10.57 13.26 -3.83
C MET A 350 -9.18 13.92 -3.86
N ALA A 351 -8.30 13.50 -4.77
CA ALA A 351 -6.98 14.09 -4.94
C ALA A 351 -7.07 15.57 -5.38
N VAL A 352 -7.95 15.88 -6.35
CA VAL A 352 -8.21 17.28 -6.79
C VAL A 352 -8.75 18.13 -5.64
N ALA A 353 -9.72 17.61 -4.88
CA ALA A 353 -10.28 18.33 -3.74
C ALA A 353 -9.23 18.58 -2.65
N ALA A 354 -8.45 17.56 -2.30
CA ALA A 354 -7.38 17.68 -1.32
C ALA A 354 -6.28 18.65 -1.79
N ALA A 355 -5.90 18.61 -3.07
CA ALA A 355 -4.96 19.55 -3.70
C ALA A 355 -5.46 21.00 -3.60
N ALA A 356 -6.72 21.24 -3.91
CA ALA A 356 -7.31 22.57 -3.82
C ALA A 356 -7.39 23.08 -2.38
N ILE A 357 -7.77 22.23 -1.42
CA ILE A 357 -7.86 22.59 0.00
C ILE A 357 -6.46 22.91 0.55
N SER A 358 -5.46 22.06 0.27
CA SER A 358 -4.09 22.28 0.74
C SER A 358 -3.45 23.50 0.11
N ALA A 359 -3.66 23.73 -1.20
CA ALA A 359 -3.16 24.93 -1.88
C ALA A 359 -3.80 26.21 -1.34
N LEU A 360 -5.12 26.18 -1.07
CA LEU A 360 -5.81 27.30 -0.44
C LEU A 360 -5.27 27.58 0.98
N GLY A 361 -5.10 26.53 1.79
CA GLY A 361 -4.56 26.67 3.16
C GLY A 361 -3.15 27.22 3.18
N LEU A 362 -2.24 26.65 2.39
CA LEU A 362 -0.85 27.14 2.31
C LEU A 362 -0.75 28.51 1.63
N GLY A 363 -1.59 28.78 0.63
CA GLY A 363 -1.61 30.07 -0.07
C GLY A 363 -2.13 31.21 0.79
N LEU A 364 -3.22 31.01 1.54
CA LEU A 364 -3.75 31.99 2.49
C LEU A 364 -2.81 32.19 3.67
N GLY A 365 -2.19 31.11 4.15
CA GLY A 365 -1.24 31.12 5.27
C GLY A 365 0.21 31.42 4.87
N ARG A 366 0.50 31.80 3.61
CA ARG A 366 1.88 31.91 3.07
C ARG A 366 2.84 32.78 3.86
N SER A 367 2.33 33.73 4.62
CA SER A 367 3.13 34.60 5.52
C SER A 367 3.19 34.05 6.95
N GLU A 368 2.24 33.21 7.35
CA GLU A 368 2.08 32.80 8.74
C GLU A 368 2.80 31.48 9.03
N TRP A 369 2.63 30.45 8.17
CA TRP A 369 3.26 29.16 8.42
C TRP A 369 4.79 29.21 8.43
N PRO A 370 5.51 30.04 7.60
CA PRO A 370 6.96 30.10 7.71
C PRO A 370 7.43 30.75 9.02
N ARG A 371 6.65 31.71 9.56
CA ARG A 371 6.93 32.32 10.87
C ARG A 371 6.84 31.30 12.01
N LEU A 372 5.94 30.30 11.91
CA LEU A 372 5.90 29.20 12.89
C LEU A 372 7.17 28.36 12.90
N TYR A 373 7.87 28.30 11.76
CA TYR A 373 9.17 27.65 11.63
C TYR A 373 10.34 28.56 12.03
N GLY A 374 10.07 29.82 12.40
CA GLY A 374 11.10 30.79 12.77
C GLY A 374 11.86 31.36 11.55
N ALA A 375 11.19 31.44 10.38
CA ALA A 375 11.79 31.97 9.16
C ALA A 375 12.28 33.43 9.37
N PRO A 376 13.54 33.76 9.02
CA PRO A 376 13.99 35.14 8.89
C PRO A 376 13.22 35.90 7.81
N ASP A 377 13.14 37.22 7.87
CA ASP A 377 12.31 38.04 6.95
C ASP A 377 12.72 37.85 5.48
N ASP A 378 14.00 37.72 5.19
CA ASP A 378 14.54 37.47 3.85
C ASP A 378 14.13 36.11 3.28
N VAL A 379 14.08 35.07 4.11
CA VAL A 379 13.56 33.73 3.75
C VAL A 379 12.05 33.78 3.57
N LEU A 380 11.34 34.52 4.44
CA LEU A 380 9.90 34.70 4.35
C LEU A 380 9.50 35.35 3.01
N ASP A 381 10.17 36.46 2.63
CA ASP A 381 9.90 37.14 1.36
C ASP A 381 10.14 36.21 0.16
N MET A 382 11.18 35.38 0.22
CA MET A 382 11.45 34.40 -0.81
C MET A 382 10.37 33.32 -0.88
N ILE A 383 9.90 32.78 0.26
CA ILE A 383 8.78 31.81 0.29
C ILE A 383 7.53 32.42 -0.32
N VAL A 384 7.19 33.65 0.05
CA VAL A 384 6.01 34.34 -0.50
C VAL A 384 6.12 34.50 -2.02
N SER A 385 7.32 34.80 -2.53
CA SER A 385 7.57 34.97 -3.97
C SER A 385 7.44 33.67 -4.78
N ILE A 386 7.87 32.52 -4.24
CA ILE A 386 7.79 31.23 -4.92
C ILE A 386 6.45 30.53 -4.72
N THR A 387 5.63 30.98 -3.77
CA THR A 387 4.36 30.33 -3.41
C THR A 387 3.47 30.00 -4.63
N PRO A 388 3.25 30.89 -5.62
CA PRO A 388 2.39 30.55 -6.76
C PRO A 388 2.91 29.35 -7.58
N ILE A 389 4.22 29.28 -7.84
CA ILE A 389 4.85 28.19 -8.61
C ILE A 389 4.84 26.91 -7.79
N TYR A 390 5.24 27.01 -6.53
CA TYR A 390 5.23 25.91 -5.57
C TYR A 390 3.84 25.27 -5.43
N LEU A 391 2.79 26.07 -5.22
CA LEU A 391 1.43 25.55 -5.09
C LEU A 391 0.93 24.91 -6.38
N THR A 392 1.32 25.44 -7.55
CA THR A 392 0.97 24.84 -8.84
C THR A 392 1.60 23.45 -8.98
N ALA A 393 2.90 23.33 -8.73
CA ALA A 393 3.61 22.03 -8.73
C ALA A 393 2.98 21.06 -7.72
N GLN A 394 2.76 21.48 -6.48
CA GLN A 394 2.14 20.67 -5.43
C GLN A 394 0.72 20.18 -5.80
N MET A 395 -0.09 21.00 -6.45
CA MET A 395 -1.42 20.59 -6.90
C MET A 395 -1.34 19.52 -8.00
N ILE A 396 -0.42 19.68 -8.95
CA ILE A 396 -0.20 18.72 -10.04
C ILE A 396 0.27 17.38 -9.44
N ASP A 397 1.28 17.41 -8.58
CA ASP A 397 1.86 16.24 -7.93
C ASP A 397 0.80 15.48 -7.11
N MET A 398 -0.02 16.16 -6.33
CA MET A 398 -1.05 15.52 -5.52
C MET A 398 -2.09 14.75 -6.35
N VAL A 399 -2.52 15.31 -7.48
CA VAL A 399 -3.42 14.62 -8.40
C VAL A 399 -2.72 13.46 -9.10
N GLN A 400 -1.45 13.65 -9.47
CA GLN A 400 -0.59 12.63 -10.04
C GLN A 400 -0.43 11.44 -9.09
N MET A 401 -0.19 11.67 -7.79
CA MET A 401 -0.12 10.63 -6.77
C MET A 401 -1.44 9.84 -6.64
N GLY A 402 -2.58 10.49 -6.79
CA GLY A 402 -3.87 9.79 -6.90
C GLY A 402 -3.94 8.86 -8.11
N CYS A 403 -3.48 9.33 -9.27
CA CYS A 403 -3.43 8.53 -10.51
C CYS A 403 -2.44 7.35 -10.39
N THR A 404 -1.28 7.55 -9.78
CA THR A 404 -0.30 6.45 -9.57
C THR A 404 -0.85 5.37 -8.64
N GLY A 405 -1.66 5.74 -7.63
CA GLY A 405 -2.38 4.78 -6.79
C GLY A 405 -3.34 3.90 -7.60
N ILE A 406 -4.05 4.49 -8.57
CA ILE A 406 -4.93 3.72 -9.47
C ILE A 406 -4.12 2.74 -10.31
N LEU A 407 -3.03 3.22 -10.96
CA LEU A 407 -2.14 2.36 -11.76
C LEU A 407 -1.55 1.21 -10.93
N LYS A 408 -1.21 1.49 -9.67
CA LYS A 408 -0.75 0.49 -8.73
C LYS A 408 -1.83 -0.57 -8.48
N GLY A 409 -3.06 -0.17 -8.14
CA GLY A 409 -4.18 -1.09 -7.93
C GLY A 409 -4.51 -1.95 -9.17
N MET A 410 -4.31 -1.40 -10.37
CA MET A 410 -4.41 -2.12 -11.65
C MET A 410 -3.25 -3.11 -11.88
N GLY A 411 -2.14 -3.03 -11.13
CA GLY A 411 -0.90 -3.78 -11.37
C GLY A 411 -0.08 -3.26 -12.54
N TYR A 412 -0.23 -1.99 -12.89
CA TYR A 412 0.49 -1.36 -14.02
C TYR A 412 1.70 -0.52 -13.56
N GLN A 413 2.40 -0.97 -12.51
CA GLN A 413 3.57 -0.30 -11.95
C GLN A 413 4.70 -0.07 -12.98
N ARG A 414 4.80 -0.92 -14.00
CA ARG A 414 5.79 -0.74 -15.10
C ARG A 414 5.54 0.54 -15.89
N ILE A 415 4.28 0.94 -16.07
CA ILE A 415 3.92 2.19 -16.74
C ILE A 415 4.31 3.37 -15.85
N GLN A 416 4.02 3.29 -14.55
CA GLN A 416 4.43 4.28 -13.56
C GLN A 416 5.95 4.47 -13.54
N ALA A 417 6.75 3.39 -13.48
CA ALA A 417 8.20 3.47 -13.47
C ALA A 417 8.79 4.13 -14.74
N LYS A 418 8.25 3.79 -15.92
CA LYS A 418 8.66 4.42 -17.19
C LYS A 418 8.30 5.91 -17.23
N ALA A 419 7.15 6.26 -16.71
CA ALA A 419 6.70 7.64 -16.64
C ALA A 419 7.54 8.45 -15.63
N ALA A 420 7.87 7.87 -14.47
CA ALA A 420 8.77 8.46 -13.49
C ALA A 420 10.19 8.69 -14.07
N LEU A 421 10.69 7.76 -14.90
CA LEU A 421 11.96 7.97 -15.61
C LEU A 421 11.87 9.15 -16.58
N GLY A 422 10.75 9.31 -17.31
CA GLY A 422 10.51 10.47 -18.17
C GLY A 422 10.49 11.77 -17.36
N PHE A 423 9.83 11.77 -16.22
CA PHE A 423 9.83 12.89 -15.27
C PHE A 423 11.25 13.25 -14.80
N TRP A 424 12.06 12.27 -14.42
CA TRP A 424 13.44 12.49 -13.98
C TRP A 424 14.31 13.08 -15.11
N LEU A 425 14.21 12.53 -16.33
CA LEU A 425 14.99 12.95 -17.49
C LEU A 425 14.65 14.36 -17.98
N VAL A 426 13.45 14.84 -17.73
CA VAL A 426 13.01 16.20 -18.10
C VAL A 426 13.06 17.13 -16.90
N GLY A 427 12.52 16.76 -15.76
CA GLY A 427 12.34 17.61 -14.58
C GLY A 427 13.67 18.02 -13.96
N VAL A 428 14.56 17.05 -13.69
CA VAL A 428 15.86 17.34 -13.04
C VAL A 428 16.75 18.23 -13.93
N PRO A 429 16.96 17.95 -15.23
CA PRO A 429 17.72 18.87 -16.11
C PRO A 429 17.04 20.24 -16.28
N SER A 430 15.71 20.30 -16.40
CA SER A 430 15.00 21.56 -16.51
C SER A 430 15.13 22.41 -15.25
N SER A 431 15.03 21.79 -14.08
CA SER A 431 15.27 22.45 -12.78
C SER A 431 16.67 23.04 -12.70
N TRP A 432 17.69 22.24 -13.03
CA TRP A 432 19.06 22.72 -13.05
C TRP A 432 19.24 23.88 -14.05
N PHE A 433 18.72 23.72 -15.27
CA PHE A 433 18.87 24.72 -16.34
C PHE A 433 18.19 26.05 -15.97
N LEU A 434 16.93 26.01 -15.49
CA LEU A 434 16.20 27.22 -15.11
C LEU A 434 16.72 27.81 -13.80
N GLY A 435 16.94 26.98 -12.80
CA GLY A 435 17.30 27.44 -11.44
C GLY A 435 18.76 27.87 -11.34
N VAL A 436 19.69 27.06 -11.83
CA VAL A 436 21.13 27.26 -11.65
C VAL A 436 21.72 28.01 -12.86
N TYR A 437 21.52 27.49 -14.10
CA TYR A 437 22.19 28.05 -15.28
C TYR A 437 21.61 29.42 -15.69
N LEU A 438 20.27 29.58 -15.71
CA LEU A 438 19.63 30.88 -16.00
C LEU A 438 19.57 31.80 -14.77
N GLY A 439 19.91 31.31 -13.58
CA GLY A 439 19.94 32.12 -12.37
C GLY A 439 18.56 32.50 -11.80
N TRP A 440 17.46 31.77 -12.17
CA TRP A 440 16.12 32.03 -11.65
C TRP A 440 15.92 31.54 -10.21
N GLY A 441 16.95 30.89 -9.63
CA GLY A 441 16.90 30.40 -8.25
C GLY A 441 15.78 29.41 -8.02
N LEU A 442 15.13 29.48 -6.85
CA LEU A 442 14.04 28.56 -6.48
C LEU A 442 12.86 28.60 -7.43
N GLN A 443 12.54 29.76 -8.01
CA GLN A 443 11.46 29.84 -9.00
C GLN A 443 11.76 28.96 -10.22
N GLY A 444 13.05 28.95 -10.66
CA GLY A 444 13.51 28.08 -11.74
C GLY A 444 13.51 26.60 -11.35
N LEU A 445 13.91 26.28 -10.11
CA LEU A 445 13.92 24.90 -9.63
C LEU A 445 12.50 24.29 -9.61
N TRP A 446 11.55 24.96 -9.00
CA TRP A 446 10.14 24.52 -8.95
C TRP A 446 9.46 24.58 -10.32
N GLY A 447 9.76 25.60 -11.13
CA GLY A 447 9.27 25.72 -12.49
C GLY A 447 9.74 24.60 -13.40
N GLY A 448 11.00 24.16 -13.26
CA GLY A 448 11.57 23.05 -14.00
C GLY A 448 10.90 21.71 -13.65
N MET A 449 10.59 21.46 -12.38
CA MET A 449 9.83 20.29 -11.95
C MET A 449 8.41 20.33 -12.52
N ALA A 450 7.69 21.47 -12.40
CA ALA A 450 6.34 21.63 -12.90
C ALA A 450 6.20 21.41 -14.43
N ILE A 451 7.24 21.79 -15.21
CA ILE A 451 7.31 21.52 -16.65
C ILE A 451 7.26 20.02 -16.96
N ALA A 452 7.85 19.19 -16.12
CA ALA A 452 7.83 17.74 -16.30
C ALA A 452 6.56 17.08 -15.74
N GLU A 453 6.04 17.59 -14.60
CA GLU A 453 4.85 17.06 -13.93
C GLU A 453 3.57 17.29 -14.74
N GLY A 454 3.42 18.45 -15.38
CA GLY A 454 2.24 18.79 -16.16
C GLY A 454 1.94 17.78 -17.28
N PRO A 455 2.86 17.53 -18.22
CA PRO A 455 2.69 16.50 -19.25
C PRO A 455 2.50 15.09 -18.68
N LEU A 456 3.16 14.77 -17.57
CA LEU A 456 3.03 13.48 -16.91
C LEU A 456 1.62 13.27 -16.34
N LEU A 457 1.05 14.29 -15.70
CA LEU A 457 -0.35 14.25 -15.24
C LEU A 457 -1.30 14.07 -16.40
N LEU A 458 -1.11 14.82 -17.51
CA LEU A 458 -1.94 14.67 -18.71
C LEU A 458 -1.86 13.26 -19.30
N PHE A 459 -0.66 12.67 -19.30
CA PHE A 459 -0.47 11.29 -19.71
C PHE A 459 -1.25 10.32 -18.83
N TYR A 460 -1.20 10.46 -17.50
CA TYR A 460 -1.96 9.59 -16.60
C TYR A 460 -3.46 9.73 -16.76
N ILE A 461 -3.97 10.95 -16.86
CA ILE A 461 -5.41 11.20 -17.09
C ILE A 461 -5.86 10.60 -18.43
N TYR A 462 -5.06 10.78 -19.50
CA TYR A 462 -5.33 10.17 -20.80
C TYR A 462 -5.36 8.66 -20.71
N PHE A 463 -4.35 8.05 -20.09
CA PHE A 463 -4.26 6.60 -19.90
C PHE A 463 -5.48 6.07 -19.14
N LEU A 464 -5.84 6.65 -18.00
CA LEU A 464 -6.99 6.22 -17.19
C LEU A 464 -8.33 6.42 -17.92
N SER A 465 -8.45 7.44 -18.75
CA SER A 465 -9.67 7.70 -19.54
C SER A 465 -9.87 6.69 -20.67
N THR A 466 -8.78 6.17 -21.24
CA THR A 466 -8.77 5.23 -22.36
C THR A 466 -8.54 3.76 -21.94
N ALA A 467 -8.32 3.51 -20.64
CA ALA A 467 -8.06 2.17 -20.12
C ALA A 467 -9.26 1.24 -20.34
N ASP A 468 -8.97 0.04 -20.81
CA ASP A 468 -9.93 -1.06 -20.87
C ASP A 468 -9.99 -1.75 -19.48
N TRP A 469 -10.99 -1.37 -18.70
CA TRP A 469 -11.17 -1.87 -17.34
C TRP A 469 -11.52 -3.36 -17.27
N TYR A 470 -12.16 -3.90 -18.33
CA TYR A 470 -12.43 -5.31 -18.43
C TYR A 470 -11.11 -6.10 -18.56
N ARG A 471 -10.24 -5.65 -19.45
CA ARG A 471 -8.90 -6.24 -19.61
C ARG A 471 -8.05 -6.11 -18.33
N CYS A 472 -8.14 -5.00 -17.61
CA CYS A 472 -7.45 -4.85 -16.33
C CYS A 472 -7.90 -5.89 -15.29
N MET A 473 -9.19 -6.24 -15.31
CA MET A 473 -9.75 -7.31 -14.49
C MET A 473 -9.22 -8.69 -14.91
N GLU A 474 -9.16 -9.00 -16.21
CA GLU A 474 -8.58 -10.25 -16.71
C GLU A 474 -7.09 -10.36 -16.37
N ASP A 475 -6.32 -9.27 -16.51
CA ASP A 475 -4.91 -9.22 -16.13
C ASP A 475 -4.73 -9.43 -14.61
N ALA A 476 -5.65 -8.92 -13.78
CA ALA A 476 -5.63 -9.15 -12.33
C ALA A 476 -5.93 -10.61 -11.98
N ALA A 477 -6.92 -11.22 -12.60
CA ALA A 477 -7.23 -12.64 -12.44
C ALA A 477 -6.04 -13.53 -12.84
N THR A 478 -5.42 -13.26 -13.99
CA THR A 478 -4.24 -13.99 -14.46
C THR A 478 -3.09 -13.89 -13.45
N ARG A 479 -2.82 -12.69 -12.87
CA ARG A 479 -1.76 -12.53 -11.85
C ARG A 479 -2.04 -13.31 -10.58
N VAL A 480 -3.30 -13.44 -10.19
CA VAL A 480 -3.70 -14.23 -9.01
C VAL A 480 -3.51 -15.73 -9.32
N ASP A 481 -3.92 -16.18 -10.50
CA ASP A 481 -3.79 -17.59 -10.93
C ASP A 481 -2.32 -18.01 -11.09
N ASP A 482 -1.47 -17.16 -11.68
CA ASP A 482 -0.03 -17.41 -11.86
C ASP A 482 0.72 -17.58 -10.52
N GLN A 483 0.19 -17.02 -9.42
CA GLN A 483 0.75 -17.15 -8.08
C GLN A 483 0.16 -18.30 -7.26
N SER A 484 -1.01 -18.83 -7.67
CA SER A 484 -1.64 -20.01 -7.09
C SER A 484 -1.06 -21.25 -7.75
N ASP A 485 -0.52 -22.21 -6.97
CA ASP A 485 -0.17 -23.52 -7.52
C ASP A 485 -1.44 -24.17 -8.10
N SER A 486 -1.40 -24.57 -9.37
CA SER A 486 -2.47 -25.25 -10.09
C SER A 486 -2.92 -26.60 -9.49
N ASN A 487 -2.37 -27.00 -8.36
CA ASN A 487 -2.67 -28.22 -7.62
C ASN A 487 -3.57 -28.00 -6.39
N LEU A 488 -4.06 -26.79 -6.15
CA LEU A 488 -5.06 -26.58 -5.11
C LEU A 488 -6.43 -27.03 -5.66
N PRO A 489 -7.23 -27.83 -4.92
CA PRO A 489 -8.57 -28.16 -5.37
C PRO A 489 -9.36 -26.85 -5.54
N GLU A 490 -9.82 -26.62 -6.74
CA GLU A 490 -10.72 -25.53 -7.11
C GLU A 490 -11.92 -25.58 -6.15
N ILE A 491 -12.00 -24.63 -5.21
CA ILE A 491 -13.25 -24.42 -4.47
C ILE A 491 -14.17 -23.71 -5.45
N VAL A 492 -14.81 -24.48 -6.32
CA VAL A 492 -15.87 -23.98 -7.18
C VAL A 492 -17.00 -23.51 -6.25
N PRO A 493 -17.34 -22.21 -6.21
CA PRO A 493 -18.54 -21.77 -5.50
C PRO A 493 -19.72 -22.53 -6.11
N GLY A 494 -20.41 -23.34 -5.30
CA GLY A 494 -21.61 -24.02 -5.77
C GLY A 494 -22.60 -23.00 -6.30
N PRO A 495 -23.35 -23.32 -7.40
CA PRO A 495 -24.34 -22.40 -7.93
C PRO A 495 -25.33 -22.05 -6.81
N LEU A 496 -25.45 -20.74 -6.53
CA LEU A 496 -26.48 -20.20 -5.64
C LEU A 496 -27.82 -20.72 -6.17
N SER A 497 -28.44 -21.66 -5.45
CA SER A 497 -29.77 -22.14 -5.75
C SER A 497 -30.73 -20.96 -5.67
N ASN A 498 -31.25 -20.53 -6.80
CA ASN A 498 -32.42 -19.67 -6.86
C ASN A 498 -33.58 -20.38 -6.14
N ALA A 499 -33.76 -20.07 -4.86
CA ALA A 499 -35.05 -20.26 -4.20
C ALA A 499 -35.97 -19.18 -4.77
N GLY A 500 -36.75 -19.52 -5.78
CA GLY A 500 -37.81 -18.68 -6.31
C GLY A 500 -38.81 -18.37 -5.17
N TYR A 501 -39.02 -17.11 -4.92
CA TYR A 501 -40.20 -16.63 -4.25
C TYR A 501 -41.32 -16.61 -5.29
N ASP A 502 -42.16 -17.63 -5.25
CA ASP A 502 -43.46 -17.59 -5.92
C ASP A 502 -44.40 -16.73 -5.07
N ASP A 503 -44.78 -15.60 -5.64
CA ASP A 503 -45.78 -14.67 -5.14
C ASP A 503 -47.16 -15.20 -5.57
N ASP A 504 -47.82 -15.99 -4.72
CA ASP A 504 -49.23 -16.32 -4.89
C ASP A 504 -50.05 -15.65 -3.77
N SER A 505 -50.59 -14.48 -4.12
CA SER A 505 -51.75 -13.91 -3.48
C SER A 505 -52.98 -14.68 -4.02
N ASP A 506 -53.68 -15.39 -3.16
CA ASP A 506 -55.15 -15.31 -2.97
C ASP A 506 -55.74 -16.47 -2.13
N ALA A 507 -56.72 -16.07 -1.35
CA ALA A 507 -57.81 -16.87 -0.79
C ALA A 507 -57.68 -17.41 0.65
N SER A 508 -58.20 -16.58 1.56
CA SER A 508 -59.26 -16.85 2.54
C SER A 508 -59.41 -18.22 3.23
N SER A 509 -59.49 -18.11 4.54
CA SER A 509 -60.40 -18.73 5.53
C SER A 509 -60.07 -20.12 6.08
N ALA A 510 -60.17 -20.12 7.38
CA ALA A 510 -60.64 -21.15 8.31
C ALA A 510 -59.63 -22.17 8.90
N GLY A 511 -59.36 -21.97 10.19
CA GLY A 511 -59.66 -22.94 11.23
C GLY A 511 -58.68 -24.07 11.52
N GLY A 512 -58.16 -24.11 12.73
CA GLY A 512 -57.95 -25.38 13.41
C GLY A 512 -56.52 -25.73 13.82
N ALA A 513 -56.35 -25.75 15.08
CA ALA A 513 -55.22 -26.25 15.85
C ALA A 513 -54.81 -27.68 15.50
N ALA A 514 -53.53 -27.95 15.55
CA ALA A 514 -52.96 -29.06 16.34
C ALA A 514 -51.46 -29.26 16.03
N ALA A 515 -50.77 -29.66 17.04
CA ALA A 515 -49.37 -29.91 17.26
C ALA A 515 -48.71 -30.96 16.38
N ASP A 516 -47.34 -30.82 16.40
CA ASP A 516 -46.34 -31.91 16.33
C ASP A 516 -46.10 -32.70 15.04
N ALA A 517 -44.94 -32.54 14.50
CA ALA A 517 -43.90 -33.54 14.25
C ALA A 517 -43.10 -33.24 12.95
N PRO A 518 -41.80 -33.41 12.96
CA PRO A 518 -40.95 -33.10 11.78
C PRO A 518 -41.02 -34.22 10.74
N THR A 519 -41.32 -33.86 9.53
CA THR A 519 -41.28 -34.80 8.40
C THR A 519 -39.87 -34.87 7.80
N PRO A 520 -39.41 -36.07 7.41
CA PRO A 520 -38.08 -36.23 6.82
C PRO A 520 -38.09 -35.89 5.32
N TRP A 521 -37.09 -35.15 4.88
CA TRP A 521 -36.82 -34.88 3.50
C TRP A 521 -36.46 -36.16 2.73
N ARG A 522 -37.31 -36.57 1.85
CA ARG A 522 -36.99 -37.50 0.74
C ARG A 522 -36.69 -36.67 -0.50
N GLY A 523 -35.47 -36.82 -1.03
CA GLY A 523 -35.07 -36.34 -2.34
C GLY A 523 -34.04 -37.31 -2.91
N ALA A 524 -34.51 -38.40 -3.48
CA ALA A 524 -33.71 -39.24 -4.36
C ALA A 524 -33.82 -38.65 -5.76
N ALA A 525 -32.70 -38.31 -6.37
CA ALA A 525 -32.60 -38.17 -7.82
C ALA A 525 -31.55 -39.16 -8.30
N GLU A 526 -32.03 -40.18 -8.98
CA GLU A 526 -31.24 -41.10 -9.80
C GLU A 526 -30.73 -40.36 -11.03
N GLY A 527 -29.41 -40.36 -11.23
CA GLY A 527 -28.74 -39.93 -12.44
C GLY A 527 -27.60 -40.89 -12.75
N ARG A 528 -27.73 -41.55 -13.87
CA ARG A 528 -26.79 -42.54 -14.42
C ARG A 528 -25.39 -41.98 -14.66
N GLY A 529 -24.40 -42.79 -14.31
CA GLY A 529 -23.20 -43.20 -15.05
C GLY A 529 -22.20 -42.12 -15.47
N ASP A 530 -21.02 -42.08 -14.91
CA ASP A 530 -19.81 -42.67 -15.46
C ASP A 530 -18.62 -42.33 -14.56
N GLU A 531 -17.67 -43.22 -14.58
CA GLU A 531 -16.49 -43.33 -13.72
C GLU A 531 -15.55 -42.15 -13.81
N GLU A 532 -15.26 -41.52 -12.66
CA GLU A 532 -13.91 -41.07 -12.25
C GLU A 532 -13.99 -40.58 -10.82
N GLY A 533 -13.06 -41.05 -9.96
CA GLY A 533 -13.09 -40.97 -8.51
C GLY A 533 -13.02 -39.56 -7.92
N GLY A 534 -14.16 -38.99 -7.57
CA GLY A 534 -14.26 -37.73 -6.83
C GLY A 534 -14.79 -37.98 -5.42
N ILE A 535 -14.09 -37.48 -4.42
CA ILE A 535 -14.53 -37.49 -3.03
C ILE A 535 -15.60 -36.39 -2.84
N ARG A 536 -16.83 -36.76 -2.46
CA ARG A 536 -17.88 -35.79 -2.09
C ARG A 536 -18.12 -35.81 -0.58
N ALA A 537 -17.96 -34.68 0.06
CA ALA A 537 -18.34 -34.46 1.44
C ALA A 537 -19.72 -33.81 1.55
N TYR A 538 -20.61 -34.36 2.40
CA TYR A 538 -21.94 -33.81 2.66
C TYR A 538 -22.04 -33.36 4.11
N TYR A 539 -22.58 -32.16 4.33
CA TYR A 539 -22.88 -31.66 5.66
C TYR A 539 -24.30 -31.98 6.07
N SER A 540 -24.51 -32.57 7.24
CA SER A 540 -25.81 -32.74 7.88
C SER A 540 -25.96 -31.73 9.01
N GLY A 541 -26.96 -30.85 8.90
CA GLY A 541 -27.24 -29.82 9.88
C GLY A 541 -27.90 -30.38 11.14
N SER A 542 -27.15 -30.84 12.07
CA SER A 542 -27.36 -30.98 13.50
C SER A 542 -26.43 -32.08 14.03
N GLY A 543 -25.28 -31.68 14.56
CA GLY A 543 -24.38 -32.58 15.29
C GLY A 543 -23.09 -32.99 14.61
N GLY A 544 -22.41 -32.08 13.93
CA GLY A 544 -20.94 -32.13 13.70
C GLY A 544 -20.32 -33.40 13.09
N VAL A 545 -21.05 -34.18 12.25
CA VAL A 545 -20.51 -35.38 11.61
C VAL A 545 -20.50 -35.19 10.09
N ALA A 546 -19.30 -35.19 9.50
CA ALA A 546 -19.13 -35.24 8.06
C ALA A 546 -19.00 -36.70 7.61
N ILE A 547 -19.80 -37.15 6.65
CA ILE A 547 -19.68 -38.48 6.04
C ILE A 547 -18.92 -38.33 4.73
N VAL A 548 -17.71 -38.89 4.69
CA VAL A 548 -16.89 -38.98 3.48
C VAL A 548 -17.20 -40.33 2.82
N ARG A 549 -17.79 -40.36 1.63
CA ARG A 549 -17.97 -41.59 0.85
C ARG A 549 -16.88 -41.63 -0.23
N GLY A 550 -15.89 -42.45 0.00
CA GLY A 550 -15.05 -42.99 -1.08
C GLY A 550 -15.69 -44.24 -1.69
N THR A 551 -15.28 -44.61 -2.87
CA THR A 551 -15.85 -45.69 -3.69
C THR A 551 -15.66 -47.14 -3.15
N SER A 552 -15.24 -47.30 -1.89
CA SER A 552 -15.27 -48.62 -1.22
C SER A 552 -15.32 -48.44 0.29
N GLY A 553 -16.51 -48.67 0.89
CA GLY A 553 -16.69 -48.82 2.32
C GLY A 553 -16.71 -47.49 3.09
N GLY A 554 -17.89 -47.10 3.61
CA GLY A 554 -18.00 -45.84 4.38
C GLY A 554 -17.34 -45.97 5.75
N GLU A 555 -16.24 -45.28 5.96
CA GLU A 555 -15.65 -45.04 7.28
C GLU A 555 -16.17 -43.72 7.86
N ARG A 556 -16.57 -43.73 9.13
CA ARG A 556 -16.89 -42.53 9.89
C ARG A 556 -15.58 -41.89 10.40
N VAL A 557 -15.33 -40.67 10.01
CA VAL A 557 -14.22 -39.88 10.54
C VAL A 557 -14.78 -38.87 11.53
N GLU A 558 -14.40 -38.98 12.82
CA GLU A 558 -14.70 -37.98 13.83
C GLU A 558 -13.72 -36.80 13.69
N LEU A 559 -14.27 -35.59 13.61
CA LEU A 559 -13.50 -34.36 13.53
C LEU A 559 -12.90 -34.01 14.91
N PRO A 560 -11.69 -33.38 14.94
CA PRO A 560 -11.05 -32.98 16.18
C PRO A 560 -11.89 -31.97 17.00
N PRO A 561 -11.80 -31.96 18.33
CA PRO A 561 -12.69 -31.22 19.24
C PRO A 561 -12.61 -29.67 19.16
N TYR A 562 -11.69 -29.11 18.39
CA TYR A 562 -11.58 -27.68 18.14
C TYR A 562 -12.40 -27.19 16.94
N TRP A 563 -13.07 -28.06 16.22
CA TRP A 563 -13.97 -27.73 15.10
C TRP A 563 -15.43 -27.66 15.58
N LYS A 564 -15.79 -26.60 16.31
CA LYS A 564 -17.21 -26.31 16.61
C LYS A 564 -17.65 -25.05 15.83
N PRO A 565 -18.80 -25.08 15.11
CA PRO A 565 -19.39 -23.86 14.57
C PRO A 565 -19.78 -22.91 15.69
N ARG A 566 -19.49 -21.63 15.53
CA ARG A 566 -19.86 -20.58 16.49
C ARG A 566 -21.36 -20.37 16.49
N GLU A 567 -21.99 -20.46 17.66
CA GLU A 567 -23.29 -19.86 17.93
C GLU A 567 -23.19 -18.34 17.87
N ALA A 568 -24.17 -17.71 17.22
CA ALA A 568 -24.28 -16.25 17.14
C ALA A 568 -24.41 -15.67 18.56
N SER A 569 -23.43 -14.86 18.98
CA SER A 569 -23.47 -14.12 20.25
C SER A 569 -24.43 -12.93 20.13
N PRO A 570 -25.24 -12.63 21.16
CA PRO A 570 -26.11 -11.46 21.17
C PRO A 570 -25.30 -10.17 21.29
N LEU A 571 -25.73 -9.16 20.54
CA LEU A 571 -25.23 -7.80 20.53
C LEU A 571 -25.21 -7.20 21.95
N LEU A 572 -24.05 -6.77 22.41
CA LEU A 572 -23.91 -5.90 23.59
C LEU A 572 -24.31 -4.47 23.23
N PRO A 573 -24.99 -3.75 24.14
CA PRO A 573 -25.47 -2.41 23.87
C PRO A 573 -24.35 -1.39 23.83
N MET A 574 -24.40 -0.48 22.88
CA MET A 574 -23.55 0.70 22.77
C MET A 574 -23.72 1.59 24.00
N VAL A 575 -22.61 1.96 24.63
CA VAL A 575 -22.50 3.07 25.58
C VAL A 575 -22.05 4.29 24.77
N PRO A 576 -22.74 5.44 24.88
CA PRO A 576 -22.36 6.67 24.17
C PRO A 576 -21.29 7.40 24.97
N ILE A 577 -20.19 7.74 24.27
CA ILE A 577 -19.31 8.88 24.59
C ILE A 577 -19.01 9.61 23.29
#